data_2700cfb0352a62f5f695513bb8cc916f
#
_entry.id   2700cfb0352a62f5f695513bb8cc916f
#
_cell.length_a   1.000
_cell.length_b   1.000
_cell.length_c   1.000
_cell.angle_alpha   90.00
_cell.angle_beta   90.00
_cell.angle_gamma   90.00
#
_symmetry.space_group_name_H-M   'P 1'
#
loop_
_entity.id
_entity.type
_entity.pdbx_description
1 polymer ?
#
loop_
_entity_poly.entity_id
_entity_poly.type
_entity_poly.pdbx_seq_one_letter_code
_entity_poly.pdbx_strand_id
1 'polypeptide(L)'
;MAKKISNKFWFQLHGWFSLPIWLLFCFICITGTISVFSHELTWLTNPDSRAHNPSQVSEMSAGSVLRAFKDEHPSADVMGLNVREPYLTYVVMFTDVDKPYALAYVNQYTGAVQEINDGNTFINFMRSLHGWLLFPWQNGYSVGYYLVAFMSLILLGALITALVVYKKFWLAFFQFKLRKSQGGRTLAADIHKLSGVWSLWFMAVMSLTGLWYLTQAVLWHAGVELEHHETLNAADIPNSTINANAVETSVDLALAEIQQQYTDFRPSYIMLPEHNRDTLKISGANNYVLYDDYSINIAYNTWNDTVVHHANPDSMTGLQTIMHITDPLHYGTIGGIWTKVIWFIFGCILSGMSVTGFIMYQLRTKRARSQERSNARQLKAQQG
;
A
#
# COMPACT_ATOMS: atom_id res chain seq x y z
N MET A 1 -45.70 0.28 -10.75
CA MET A 1 -45.15 -0.21 -9.47
C MET A 1 -43.92 -1.05 -9.75
N ALA A 2 -42.73 -0.60 -9.33
CA ALA A 2 -41.48 -1.36 -9.51
C ALA A 2 -41.53 -2.65 -8.66
N LYS A 3 -41.32 -3.80 -9.29
CA LYS A 3 -41.34 -5.13 -8.67
C LYS A 3 -40.26 -5.20 -7.61
N LYS A 4 -40.62 -5.32 -6.33
CA LYS A 4 -39.68 -5.38 -5.20
C LYS A 4 -38.73 -6.57 -5.40
N ILE A 5 -37.43 -6.30 -5.59
CA ILE A 5 -36.41 -7.33 -5.78
C ILE A 5 -36.35 -8.22 -4.53
N SER A 6 -36.36 -9.56 -4.73
CA SER A 6 -36.45 -10.53 -3.63
C SER A 6 -35.15 -10.61 -2.84
N ASN A 7 -35.23 -10.88 -1.53
CA ASN A 7 -34.03 -11.13 -0.69
C ASN A 7 -33.19 -12.32 -1.21
N LYS A 8 -33.81 -13.27 -1.94
CA LYS A 8 -33.12 -14.41 -2.57
C LYS A 8 -32.18 -13.94 -3.68
N PHE A 9 -32.59 -12.97 -4.48
CA PHE A 9 -31.75 -12.37 -5.52
C PHE A 9 -30.49 -11.70 -4.89
N TRP A 10 -30.66 -10.87 -3.88
CA TRP A 10 -29.55 -10.20 -3.21
C TRP A 10 -28.58 -11.17 -2.55
N PHE A 11 -29.09 -12.23 -1.94
CA PHE A 11 -28.28 -13.31 -1.39
C PHE A 11 -27.47 -14.05 -2.46
N GLN A 12 -28.08 -14.33 -3.62
CA GLN A 12 -27.38 -14.93 -4.75
C GLN A 12 -26.31 -13.99 -5.30
N LEU A 13 -26.63 -12.70 -5.46
CA LEU A 13 -25.71 -11.68 -5.96
C LEU A 13 -24.50 -11.53 -5.02
N HIS A 14 -24.70 -11.52 -3.70
CA HIS A 14 -23.62 -11.54 -2.73
C HIS A 14 -22.68 -12.74 -2.93
N GLY A 15 -23.22 -13.93 -3.15
CA GLY A 15 -22.41 -15.11 -3.46
C GLY A 15 -21.70 -15.01 -4.82
N TRP A 16 -22.29 -14.37 -5.81
CA TRP A 16 -21.67 -14.19 -7.13
C TRP A 16 -20.46 -13.25 -7.11
N PHE A 17 -20.47 -12.22 -6.28
CA PHE A 17 -19.32 -11.34 -6.12
C PHE A 17 -18.10 -12.06 -5.53
N SER A 18 -18.28 -13.01 -4.64
CA SER A 18 -17.16 -13.58 -3.87
C SER A 18 -16.74 -14.99 -4.32
N LEU A 19 -17.70 -15.86 -4.68
CA LEU A 19 -17.40 -17.29 -4.89
C LEU A 19 -16.53 -17.62 -6.11
N PRO A 20 -16.67 -16.97 -7.29
CA PRO A 20 -15.85 -17.32 -8.45
C PRO A 20 -14.37 -17.07 -8.26
N ILE A 21 -14.02 -16.08 -7.44
CA ILE A 21 -12.66 -15.58 -7.25
C ILE A 21 -12.21 -15.65 -5.80
N TRP A 22 -12.90 -16.40 -4.94
CA TRP A 22 -12.63 -16.43 -3.50
C TRP A 22 -11.18 -16.74 -3.15
N LEU A 23 -10.53 -17.61 -3.94
CA LEU A 23 -9.14 -18.00 -3.69
C LEU A 23 -8.18 -16.83 -3.96
N LEU A 24 -8.33 -16.16 -5.11
CA LEU A 24 -7.54 -14.98 -5.46
C LEU A 24 -7.76 -13.85 -4.44
N PHE A 25 -9.02 -13.59 -4.11
CA PHE A 25 -9.38 -12.57 -3.13
C PHE A 25 -8.78 -12.87 -1.74
N CYS A 26 -8.89 -14.13 -1.27
CA CYS A 26 -8.29 -14.57 -0.01
C CYS A 26 -6.76 -14.40 -0.02
N PHE A 27 -6.11 -14.76 -1.13
CA PHE A 27 -4.68 -14.61 -1.31
C PHE A 27 -4.25 -13.14 -1.23
N ILE A 28 -4.94 -12.24 -1.93
CA ILE A 28 -4.68 -10.80 -1.88
C ILE A 28 -4.88 -10.25 -0.46
N CYS A 29 -5.95 -10.68 0.24
CA CYS A 29 -6.17 -10.28 1.64
C CYS A 29 -5.03 -10.72 2.56
N ILE A 30 -4.53 -11.97 2.42
CA ILE A 30 -3.44 -12.50 3.24
C ILE A 30 -2.15 -11.72 2.98
N THR A 31 -1.78 -11.53 1.70
CA THR A 31 -0.54 -10.83 1.33
C THR A 31 -0.58 -9.37 1.76
N GLY A 32 -1.73 -8.69 1.62
CA GLY A 32 -1.92 -7.33 2.12
C GLY A 32 -1.86 -7.25 3.65
N THR A 33 -2.45 -8.21 4.36
CA THR A 33 -2.38 -8.28 5.82
C THR A 33 -0.93 -8.40 6.32
N ILE A 34 -0.10 -9.20 5.65
CA ILE A 34 1.34 -9.31 5.95
C ILE A 34 2.04 -7.98 5.67
N SER A 35 1.71 -7.34 4.54
CA SER A 35 2.35 -6.09 4.10
C SER A 35 2.06 -4.88 5.01
N VAL A 36 1.05 -4.94 5.88
CA VAL A 36 0.79 -3.89 6.89
C VAL A 36 2.02 -3.62 7.77
N PHE A 37 2.80 -4.65 8.09
CA PHE A 37 4.01 -4.56 8.89
C PHE A 37 5.29 -4.48 8.05
N SER A 38 5.27 -3.78 6.91
CA SER A 38 6.40 -3.74 5.96
C SER A 38 7.71 -3.32 6.63
N HIS A 39 7.73 -2.26 7.43
CA HIS A 39 8.93 -1.75 8.09
C HIS A 39 9.41 -2.72 9.18
N GLU A 40 8.50 -3.20 10.01
CA GLU A 40 8.79 -4.13 11.10
C GLU A 40 9.29 -5.50 10.56
N LEU A 41 8.70 -5.96 9.46
CA LEU A 41 9.13 -7.18 8.79
C LEU A 41 10.47 -6.99 8.06
N THR A 42 10.74 -5.82 7.50
CA THR A 42 12.07 -5.49 6.97
C THR A 42 13.12 -5.60 8.07
N TRP A 43 12.87 -4.97 9.22
CA TRP A 43 13.76 -5.06 10.37
C TRP A 43 13.96 -6.51 10.86
N LEU A 44 12.90 -7.32 10.83
CA LEU A 44 12.95 -8.72 11.28
C LEU A 44 13.70 -9.63 10.29
N THR A 45 13.44 -9.47 8.99
CA THR A 45 13.90 -10.41 7.95
C THR A 45 15.19 -10.00 7.26
N ASN A 46 15.58 -8.72 7.34
CA ASN A 46 16.84 -8.22 6.82
C ASN A 46 17.67 -7.57 7.94
N PRO A 47 18.62 -8.31 8.55
CA PRO A 47 19.50 -7.77 9.61
C PRO A 47 20.30 -6.56 9.18
N ASP A 48 20.74 -6.50 7.92
CA ASP A 48 21.59 -5.42 7.39
C ASP A 48 20.79 -4.14 7.10
N SER A 49 19.46 -4.19 7.16
CA SER A 49 18.60 -3.00 7.14
C SER A 49 18.42 -2.33 8.51
N ARG A 50 18.99 -2.87 9.59
CA ARG A 50 18.85 -2.32 10.94
C ARG A 50 19.85 -1.20 11.17
N ALA A 51 19.37 -0.04 11.57
CA ALA A 51 20.22 1.07 11.94
C ALA A 51 20.72 0.90 13.39
N HIS A 52 22.00 0.56 13.55
CA HIS A 52 22.63 0.45 14.84
C HIS A 52 23.26 1.79 15.25
N ASN A 53 22.91 2.29 16.43
CA ASN A 53 23.48 3.50 17.02
C ASN A 53 24.12 3.21 18.39
N PRO A 54 25.26 2.49 18.45
CA PRO A 54 25.87 2.09 19.71
C PRO A 54 26.40 3.26 20.50
N SER A 55 26.80 4.35 19.84
CA SER A 55 27.38 5.55 20.46
C SER A 55 26.35 6.63 20.78
N GLN A 56 25.06 6.37 20.52
CA GLN A 56 23.97 7.33 20.73
C GLN A 56 24.23 8.71 20.11
N VAL A 57 24.83 8.73 18.92
CA VAL A 57 25.09 9.95 18.15
C VAL A 57 23.82 10.40 17.42
N SER A 58 23.77 11.69 17.07
CA SER A 58 22.71 12.21 16.22
C SER A 58 22.81 11.65 14.81
N GLU A 59 21.68 11.59 14.11
CA GLU A 59 21.64 11.23 12.70
C GLU A 59 22.48 12.20 11.86
N MET A 60 23.18 11.67 10.88
CA MET A 60 23.86 12.47 9.86
C MET A 60 22.81 13.17 8.99
N SER A 61 23.14 14.32 8.42
CA SER A 61 22.29 14.93 7.40
C SER A 61 22.17 14.04 6.17
N ALA A 62 21.06 14.15 5.44
CA ALA A 62 20.83 13.36 4.23
C ALA A 62 21.96 13.56 3.20
N GLY A 63 22.43 14.77 3.00
CA GLY A 63 23.58 15.04 2.15
C GLY A 63 24.88 14.39 2.66
N SER A 64 25.07 14.29 3.98
CA SER A 64 26.24 13.58 4.54
C SER A 64 26.17 12.07 4.35
N VAL A 65 24.96 11.46 4.40
CA VAL A 65 24.76 10.06 4.07
C VAL A 65 25.07 9.79 2.59
N LEU A 66 24.62 10.66 1.70
CA LEU A 66 24.90 10.57 0.25
C LEU A 66 26.40 10.70 -0.02
N ARG A 67 27.10 11.66 0.63
CA ARG A 67 28.56 11.81 0.52
C ARG A 67 29.29 10.55 0.99
N ALA A 68 28.93 10.02 2.17
CA ALA A 68 29.56 8.81 2.69
C ALA A 68 29.40 7.62 1.73
N PHE A 69 28.23 7.46 1.13
CA PHE A 69 28.01 6.43 0.10
C PHE A 69 28.87 6.67 -1.16
N LYS A 70 28.92 7.91 -1.67
CA LYS A 70 29.69 8.26 -2.87
C LYS A 70 31.21 8.13 -2.66
N ASP A 71 31.71 8.40 -1.48
CA ASP A 71 33.12 8.23 -1.13
C ASP A 71 33.55 6.76 -1.22
N GLU A 72 32.65 5.84 -0.83
CA GLU A 72 32.88 4.40 -0.92
C GLU A 72 32.60 3.85 -2.34
N HIS A 73 31.63 4.46 -3.07
CA HIS A 73 31.18 4.03 -4.40
C HIS A 73 31.23 5.20 -5.41
N PRO A 74 32.42 5.68 -5.82
CA PRO A 74 32.54 6.88 -6.66
C PRO A 74 32.03 6.71 -8.08
N SER A 75 31.89 5.47 -8.59
CA SER A 75 31.33 5.16 -9.92
C SER A 75 29.79 5.13 -9.93
N ALA A 76 29.15 5.07 -8.75
CA ALA A 76 27.72 4.98 -8.65
C ALA A 76 27.02 6.27 -9.09
N ASP A 77 26.04 6.15 -9.96
CA ASP A 77 25.12 7.24 -10.30
C ASP A 77 23.89 7.18 -9.38
N VAL A 78 23.84 8.13 -8.45
CA VAL A 78 22.82 8.14 -7.39
C VAL A 78 21.56 8.80 -7.88
N MET A 79 20.47 8.03 -7.87
CA MET A 79 19.13 8.49 -8.26
C MET A 79 18.41 9.20 -7.11
N GLY A 80 18.63 8.77 -5.87
CA GLY A 80 17.96 9.36 -4.72
C GLY A 80 18.16 8.58 -3.42
N LEU A 81 17.52 9.10 -2.37
CA LEU A 81 17.59 8.60 -1.01
C LEU A 81 16.18 8.38 -0.46
N ASN A 82 15.92 7.19 0.07
CA ASN A 82 14.73 6.90 0.86
C ASN A 82 15.08 7.01 2.34
N VAL A 83 14.51 7.98 3.01
CA VAL A 83 14.62 8.19 4.46
C VAL A 83 13.59 7.32 5.15
N ARG A 84 14.02 6.52 6.10
CA ARG A 84 13.17 5.53 6.78
C ARG A 84 13.07 5.82 8.28
N GLU A 85 12.34 4.98 8.95
CA GLU A 85 12.22 4.98 10.41
C GLU A 85 13.60 4.94 11.09
N PRO A 86 13.80 5.58 12.23
CA PRO A 86 15.13 5.67 12.90
C PRO A 86 15.77 4.32 13.21
N TYR A 87 15.00 3.24 13.29
CA TYR A 87 15.50 1.88 13.52
C TYR A 87 15.88 1.14 12.24
N LEU A 88 15.63 1.74 11.07
CA LEU A 88 16.03 1.23 9.75
C LEU A 88 17.08 2.13 9.12
N THR A 89 18.00 1.54 8.38
CA THR A 89 18.98 2.27 7.56
C THR A 89 18.28 3.11 6.49
N TYR A 90 18.89 4.21 6.11
CA TYR A 90 18.52 4.92 4.89
C TYR A 90 18.85 4.07 3.68
N VAL A 91 18.14 4.25 2.59
CA VAL A 91 18.36 3.49 1.35
C VAL A 91 18.71 4.43 0.22
N VAL A 92 19.95 4.34 -0.25
CA VAL A 92 20.43 5.04 -1.44
C VAL A 92 20.04 4.19 -2.66
N MET A 93 19.33 4.79 -3.61
CA MET A 93 19.00 4.18 -4.90
C MET A 93 20.02 4.67 -5.92
N PHE A 94 20.63 3.74 -6.64
CA PHE A 94 21.67 4.07 -7.59
C PHE A 94 21.74 3.09 -8.76
N THR A 95 22.44 3.51 -9.82
CA THR A 95 22.88 2.63 -10.92
C THR A 95 24.41 2.58 -10.95
N ASP A 96 24.97 1.50 -11.48
CA ASP A 96 26.40 1.35 -11.71
C ASP A 96 26.62 0.54 -12.98
N VAL A 97 27.86 0.46 -13.49
CA VAL A 97 28.24 -0.19 -14.75
C VAL A 97 27.67 -1.61 -14.86
N ASP A 98 27.73 -2.38 -13.78
CA ASP A 98 27.23 -3.77 -13.73
C ASP A 98 25.87 -3.90 -13.04
N LYS A 99 25.24 -2.79 -12.63
CA LYS A 99 23.99 -2.77 -11.87
C LYS A 99 23.05 -1.73 -12.43
N PRO A 100 22.07 -2.13 -13.27
CA PRO A 100 21.10 -1.19 -13.85
C PRO A 100 20.17 -0.57 -12.80
N TYR A 101 20.09 -1.15 -11.62
CA TYR A 101 19.38 -0.65 -10.44
C TYR A 101 19.88 -1.38 -9.20
N ALA A 102 20.21 -0.64 -8.16
CA ALA A 102 20.61 -1.21 -6.88
C ALA A 102 20.20 -0.33 -5.70
N LEU A 103 20.07 -0.94 -4.54
CA LEU A 103 19.74 -0.34 -3.27
C LEU A 103 20.90 -0.55 -2.30
N ALA A 104 21.46 0.54 -1.78
CA ALA A 104 22.46 0.49 -0.72
C ALA A 104 21.83 0.89 0.62
N TYR A 105 21.98 0.04 1.62
CA TYR A 105 21.49 0.24 2.97
C TYR A 105 22.59 0.94 3.80
N VAL A 106 22.43 2.24 3.97
CA VAL A 106 23.44 3.10 4.62
C VAL A 106 22.99 3.47 6.01
N ASN A 107 23.81 3.17 7.00
CA ASN A 107 23.50 3.51 8.39
C ASN A 107 23.67 5.02 8.62
N GLN A 108 22.58 5.71 8.91
CA GLN A 108 22.55 7.17 9.10
C GLN A 108 23.28 7.67 10.34
N TYR A 109 23.73 6.79 11.23
CA TYR A 109 24.50 7.16 12.40
C TYR A 109 26.02 7.03 12.21
N THR A 110 26.43 6.19 11.27
CA THR A 110 27.85 5.86 11.06
C THR A 110 28.34 6.16 9.64
N GLY A 111 27.44 6.33 8.67
CA GLY A 111 27.75 6.45 7.26
C GLY A 111 28.12 5.12 6.56
N ALA A 112 28.17 4.02 7.30
CA ALA A 112 28.60 2.73 6.75
C ALA A 112 27.54 2.11 5.82
N VAL A 113 27.96 1.62 4.68
CA VAL A 113 27.14 0.79 3.78
C VAL A 113 27.08 -0.62 4.34
N GLN A 114 25.89 -1.05 4.81
CA GLN A 114 25.72 -2.37 5.46
C GLN A 114 25.40 -3.48 4.44
N GLU A 115 24.65 -3.14 3.37
CA GLU A 115 24.25 -4.08 2.33
C GLU A 115 24.02 -3.34 1.00
N ILE A 116 24.32 -4.01 -0.11
CA ILE A 116 23.86 -3.61 -1.45
C ILE A 116 23.11 -4.78 -2.07
N ASN A 117 21.87 -4.56 -2.50
CA ASN A 117 21.05 -5.55 -3.19
C ASN A 117 20.22 -4.94 -4.32
N ASP A 118 19.50 -5.78 -5.08
CA ASP A 118 18.64 -5.40 -6.19
C ASP A 118 17.17 -5.14 -5.78
N GLY A 119 16.89 -5.04 -4.49
CA GLY A 119 15.54 -4.87 -3.97
C GLY A 119 14.74 -6.16 -3.81
N ASN A 120 15.28 -7.33 -4.13
CA ASN A 120 14.64 -8.63 -3.94
C ASN A 120 14.64 -9.06 -2.47
N THR A 121 13.86 -8.39 -1.65
CA THR A 121 13.68 -8.69 -0.23
C THR A 121 12.35 -9.41 0.01
N PHE A 122 12.23 -10.09 1.17
CA PHE A 122 10.99 -10.76 1.55
C PHE A 122 9.79 -9.81 1.51
N ILE A 123 9.95 -8.60 2.04
CA ILE A 123 8.81 -7.67 2.08
C ILE A 123 8.46 -7.10 0.71
N ASN A 124 9.45 -6.83 -0.15
CA ASN A 124 9.20 -6.38 -1.51
C ASN A 124 8.51 -7.48 -2.32
N PHE A 125 8.88 -8.76 -2.11
CA PHE A 125 8.17 -9.89 -2.68
C PHE A 125 6.70 -9.94 -2.23
N MET A 126 6.42 -9.78 -0.93
CA MET A 126 5.05 -9.77 -0.40
C MET A 126 4.23 -8.59 -0.92
N ARG A 127 4.83 -7.40 -1.00
CA ARG A 127 4.19 -6.21 -1.59
C ARG A 127 3.89 -6.40 -3.08
N SER A 128 4.81 -7.01 -3.81
CA SER A 128 4.64 -7.32 -5.22
C SER A 128 3.53 -8.35 -5.46
N LEU A 129 3.44 -9.36 -4.60
CA LEU A 129 2.32 -10.31 -4.62
C LEU A 129 0.99 -9.61 -4.35
N HIS A 130 0.95 -8.70 -3.37
CA HIS A 130 -0.27 -7.98 -3.04
C HIS A 130 -0.65 -6.96 -4.12
N GLY A 131 0.30 -6.16 -4.58
CA GLY A 131 0.03 -5.00 -5.44
C GLY A 131 -0.20 -5.36 -6.91
N TRP A 132 0.54 -6.35 -7.44
CA TRP A 132 0.47 -6.69 -8.86
C TRP A 132 0.70 -8.18 -9.19
N LEU A 133 0.60 -9.08 -8.22
CA LEU A 133 0.68 -10.54 -8.40
C LEU A 133 1.97 -10.98 -9.12
N LEU A 134 3.07 -10.27 -8.95
CA LEU A 134 4.36 -10.46 -9.64
C LEU A 134 4.30 -10.32 -11.18
N PHE A 135 3.21 -9.82 -11.75
CA PHE A 135 3.18 -9.51 -13.17
C PHE A 135 4.18 -8.40 -13.50
N PRO A 136 4.89 -8.49 -14.62
CA PRO A 136 5.85 -7.47 -14.99
C PRO A 136 5.18 -6.12 -15.27
N TRP A 137 5.92 -5.06 -14.99
CA TRP A 137 5.57 -3.71 -15.41
C TRP A 137 6.14 -3.45 -16.80
N GLN A 138 5.32 -2.97 -17.72
CA GLN A 138 5.71 -2.61 -19.08
C GLN A 138 5.10 -1.24 -19.42
N ASN A 139 5.95 -0.26 -19.71
CA ASN A 139 5.51 1.11 -19.99
C ASN A 139 4.54 1.69 -18.93
N GLY A 140 4.84 1.44 -17.66
CA GLY A 140 4.00 1.85 -16.55
C GLY A 140 2.69 1.07 -16.39
N TYR A 141 2.49 -0.03 -17.10
CA TYR A 141 1.31 -0.89 -17.04
C TYR A 141 1.63 -2.27 -16.47
N SER A 142 0.80 -2.76 -15.56
CA SER A 142 0.82 -4.14 -15.11
C SER A 142 -0.60 -4.71 -15.07
N VAL A 143 -0.83 -5.82 -15.77
CA VAL A 143 -2.12 -6.54 -15.75
C VAL A 143 -2.47 -6.97 -14.33
N GLY A 144 -1.46 -7.43 -13.56
CA GLY A 144 -1.66 -7.85 -12.17
C GLY A 144 -2.17 -6.72 -11.28
N TYR A 145 -1.65 -5.49 -11.46
CA TYR A 145 -2.13 -4.32 -10.73
C TYR A 145 -3.63 -4.08 -10.96
N TYR A 146 -4.08 -4.11 -12.22
CA TYR A 146 -5.51 -3.97 -12.53
C TYR A 146 -6.36 -5.10 -11.97
N LEU A 147 -5.86 -6.35 -11.99
CA LEU A 147 -6.56 -7.49 -11.39
C LEU A 147 -6.74 -7.30 -9.87
N VAL A 148 -5.70 -6.85 -9.16
CA VAL A 148 -5.78 -6.58 -7.73
C VAL A 148 -6.71 -5.41 -7.45
N ALA A 149 -6.54 -4.28 -8.14
CA ALA A 149 -7.35 -3.09 -7.95
C ALA A 149 -8.85 -3.36 -8.26
N PHE A 150 -9.15 -4.20 -9.25
CA PHE A 150 -10.52 -4.64 -9.57
C PHE A 150 -11.20 -5.40 -8.43
N MET A 151 -10.42 -6.05 -7.52
CA MET A 151 -11.01 -6.72 -6.36
C MET A 151 -11.72 -5.76 -5.41
N SER A 152 -11.40 -4.46 -5.46
CA SER A 152 -12.10 -3.42 -4.71
C SER A 152 -13.58 -3.31 -5.10
N LEU A 153 -13.92 -3.43 -6.38
CA LEU A 153 -15.30 -3.47 -6.87
C LEU A 153 -16.04 -4.71 -6.38
N ILE A 154 -15.35 -5.84 -6.32
CA ILE A 154 -15.90 -7.09 -5.79
C ILE A 154 -16.19 -6.94 -4.29
N LEU A 155 -15.24 -6.38 -3.52
CA LEU A 155 -15.42 -6.13 -2.10
C LEU A 155 -16.56 -5.14 -1.83
N LEU A 156 -16.64 -4.06 -2.60
CA LEU A 156 -17.71 -3.07 -2.51
C LEU A 156 -19.07 -3.70 -2.83
N GLY A 157 -19.16 -4.50 -3.88
CA GLY A 157 -20.37 -5.24 -4.26
C GLY A 157 -20.78 -6.23 -3.17
N ALA A 158 -19.84 -6.94 -2.57
CA ALA A 158 -20.10 -7.84 -1.45
C ALA A 158 -20.59 -7.07 -0.21
N LEU A 159 -19.99 -5.92 0.11
CA LEU A 159 -20.39 -5.04 1.21
C LEU A 159 -21.83 -4.54 1.02
N ILE A 160 -22.15 -3.95 -0.14
CA ILE A 160 -23.48 -3.40 -0.43
C ILE A 160 -24.54 -4.51 -0.35
N THR A 161 -24.29 -5.66 -0.98
CA THR A 161 -25.23 -6.78 -0.97
C THR A 161 -25.41 -7.39 0.42
N ALA A 162 -24.36 -7.45 1.23
CA ALA A 162 -24.44 -7.89 2.62
C ALA A 162 -25.36 -6.99 3.45
N LEU A 163 -25.23 -5.67 3.31
CA LEU A 163 -26.08 -4.68 4.02
C LEU A 163 -27.56 -4.82 3.61
N VAL A 164 -27.82 -5.07 2.32
CA VAL A 164 -29.20 -5.27 1.83
C VAL A 164 -29.82 -6.58 2.33
N VAL A 165 -29.01 -7.65 2.36
CA VAL A 165 -29.46 -8.98 2.83
C VAL A 165 -29.68 -8.98 4.33
N TYR A 166 -28.80 -8.31 5.08
CA TYR A 166 -28.78 -8.34 6.54
C TYR A 166 -29.23 -7.02 7.16
N LYS A 167 -30.54 -6.76 7.10
CA LYS A 167 -31.16 -5.48 7.54
C LYS A 167 -31.03 -5.17 9.04
N LYS A 168 -30.77 -6.16 9.89
CA LYS A 168 -30.70 -6.01 11.36
C LYS A 168 -29.27 -6.20 11.87
N PHE A 169 -28.28 -5.73 11.12
CA PHE A 169 -26.86 -5.93 11.47
C PHE A 169 -26.46 -5.27 12.81
N TRP A 170 -27.07 -4.15 13.19
CA TRP A 170 -26.82 -3.52 14.50
C TRP A 170 -27.13 -4.44 15.69
N LEU A 171 -28.18 -5.26 15.60
CA LEU A 171 -28.51 -6.21 16.67
C LEU A 171 -27.45 -7.31 16.78
N ALA A 172 -26.83 -7.70 15.67
CA ALA A 172 -25.75 -8.70 15.69
C ALA A 172 -24.44 -8.13 16.17
N PHE A 173 -24.22 -6.83 16.06
CA PHE A 173 -23.02 -6.18 16.56
C PHE A 173 -22.80 -6.45 18.06
N PHE A 174 -23.89 -6.47 18.84
CA PHE A 174 -23.87 -6.70 20.29
C PHE A 174 -24.18 -8.15 20.70
N GLN A 175 -24.47 -9.05 19.74
CA GLN A 175 -24.86 -10.43 20.02
C GLN A 175 -23.80 -11.43 19.53
N PHE A 176 -22.88 -11.82 20.39
CA PHE A 176 -21.88 -12.87 20.12
C PHE A 176 -22.49 -14.28 20.21
N LYS A 177 -23.34 -14.65 19.22
CA LYS A 177 -23.99 -15.95 19.22
C LYS A 177 -23.32 -16.91 18.23
N LEU A 178 -22.58 -17.88 18.76
CA LEU A 178 -21.95 -18.96 18.00
C LEU A 178 -22.59 -20.31 18.37
N ARG A 179 -23.32 -20.91 17.44
CA ARG A 179 -24.06 -22.16 17.62
C ARG A 179 -23.17 -23.38 17.29
N LYS A 180 -22.22 -23.69 18.17
CA LYS A 180 -21.23 -24.75 17.98
C LYS A 180 -21.85 -26.15 17.84
N SER A 181 -22.98 -26.43 18.54
CA SER A 181 -23.67 -27.73 18.55
C SER A 181 -24.54 -27.99 17.32
N GLN A 182 -24.79 -27.00 16.44
CA GLN A 182 -25.70 -27.12 15.31
C GLN A 182 -25.00 -27.49 13.98
N GLY A 183 -23.76 -27.98 14.04
CA GLY A 183 -22.97 -28.43 12.90
C GLY A 183 -22.14 -27.36 12.21
N GLY A 184 -21.13 -27.78 11.45
CA GLY A 184 -20.08 -26.91 10.89
C GLY A 184 -20.59 -25.80 9.96
N ARG A 185 -21.67 -26.06 9.18
CA ARG A 185 -22.27 -25.02 8.32
C ARG A 185 -22.87 -23.87 9.13
N THR A 186 -23.57 -24.20 10.22
CA THR A 186 -24.19 -23.18 11.10
C THR A 186 -23.10 -22.35 11.79
N LEU A 187 -22.08 -23.01 12.28
CA LEU A 187 -20.92 -22.35 12.88
C LEU A 187 -20.19 -21.43 11.89
N ALA A 188 -19.91 -21.91 10.67
CA ALA A 188 -19.30 -21.09 9.63
C ALA A 188 -20.16 -19.88 9.26
N ALA A 189 -21.49 -20.05 9.21
CA ALA A 189 -22.41 -18.94 8.96
C ALA A 189 -22.46 -17.92 10.10
N ASP A 190 -22.39 -18.37 11.35
CA ASP A 190 -22.36 -17.49 12.51
C ASP A 190 -21.04 -16.70 12.57
N ILE A 191 -19.89 -17.36 12.30
CA ILE A 191 -18.58 -16.71 12.22
C ILE A 191 -18.57 -15.69 11.09
N HIS A 192 -18.95 -16.09 9.87
CA HIS A 192 -18.98 -15.19 8.71
C HIS A 192 -19.83 -13.94 8.96
N LYS A 193 -21.02 -14.13 9.53
CA LYS A 193 -21.95 -13.06 9.85
C LYS A 193 -21.39 -12.10 10.92
N LEU A 194 -20.82 -12.65 11.99
CA LEU A 194 -20.25 -11.85 13.08
C LEU A 194 -19.03 -11.07 12.58
N SER A 195 -18.11 -11.75 11.90
CA SER A 195 -16.94 -11.12 11.28
C SER A 195 -17.35 -10.03 10.30
N GLY A 196 -18.36 -10.28 9.46
CA GLY A 196 -18.86 -9.30 8.50
C GLY A 196 -19.41 -8.04 9.15
N VAL A 197 -20.20 -8.18 10.23
CA VAL A 197 -20.75 -7.03 10.94
C VAL A 197 -19.65 -6.17 11.59
N TRP A 198 -18.66 -6.81 12.21
CA TRP A 198 -17.57 -6.10 12.86
C TRP A 198 -16.61 -5.45 11.85
N SER A 199 -16.48 -6.04 10.65
CA SER A 199 -15.59 -5.56 9.60
C SER A 199 -16.24 -4.59 8.61
N LEU A 200 -17.50 -4.16 8.80
CA LEU A 200 -18.20 -3.27 7.85
C LEU A 200 -17.41 -2.01 7.53
N TRP A 201 -16.89 -1.34 8.55
CA TRP A 201 -16.09 -0.13 8.41
C TRP A 201 -14.78 -0.42 7.67
N PHE A 202 -14.09 -1.51 8.02
CA PHE A 202 -12.84 -1.91 7.40
C PHE A 202 -13.02 -2.30 5.92
N MET A 203 -14.08 -3.05 5.61
CA MET A 203 -14.45 -3.35 4.22
C MET A 203 -14.77 -2.08 3.42
N ALA A 204 -15.42 -1.10 4.03
CA ALA A 204 -15.67 0.19 3.38
C ALA A 204 -14.36 0.92 3.09
N VAL A 205 -13.45 1.03 4.06
CA VAL A 205 -12.13 1.64 3.87
C VAL A 205 -11.36 0.90 2.76
N MET A 206 -11.20 -0.43 2.83
CA MET A 206 -10.46 -1.21 1.85
C MET A 206 -11.07 -1.15 0.44
N SER A 207 -12.40 -1.15 0.33
CA SER A 207 -13.04 -1.06 -0.98
C SER A 207 -12.91 0.33 -1.61
N LEU A 208 -13.02 1.40 -0.82
CA LEU A 208 -12.92 2.78 -1.32
C LEU A 208 -11.48 3.14 -1.69
N THR A 209 -10.52 2.79 -0.85
CA THR A 209 -9.09 3.00 -1.14
C THR A 209 -8.60 2.18 -2.32
N GLY A 210 -9.01 0.90 -2.41
CA GLY A 210 -8.72 0.08 -3.58
C GLY A 210 -9.40 0.57 -4.87
N LEU A 211 -10.61 1.14 -4.77
CA LEU A 211 -11.27 1.79 -5.91
C LEU A 211 -10.52 3.05 -6.35
N TRP A 212 -9.95 3.79 -5.41
CA TRP A 212 -9.09 4.92 -5.75
C TRP A 212 -7.85 4.47 -6.54
N TYR A 213 -7.15 3.42 -6.12
CA TYR A 213 -6.01 2.88 -6.89
C TYR A 213 -6.40 2.45 -8.31
N LEU A 214 -7.59 1.86 -8.48
CA LEU A 214 -8.10 1.56 -9.81
C LEU A 214 -8.34 2.84 -10.63
N THR A 215 -8.94 3.86 -10.01
CA THR A 215 -9.22 5.15 -10.64
C THR A 215 -7.92 5.87 -11.01
N GLN A 216 -6.95 5.90 -10.10
CA GLN A 216 -5.64 6.51 -10.32
C GLN A 216 -4.91 5.87 -11.50
N ALA A 217 -4.92 4.54 -11.61
CA ALA A 217 -4.33 3.83 -12.73
C ALA A 217 -5.01 4.19 -14.07
N VAL A 218 -6.33 4.32 -14.07
CA VAL A 218 -7.08 4.73 -15.27
C VAL A 218 -6.78 6.18 -15.65
N LEU A 219 -6.73 7.10 -14.68
CA LEU A 219 -6.38 8.50 -14.90
C LEU A 219 -4.97 8.63 -15.48
N TRP A 220 -4.01 7.93 -14.92
CA TRP A 220 -2.63 7.92 -15.40
C TRP A 220 -2.53 7.43 -16.86
N HIS A 221 -3.21 6.33 -17.21
CA HIS A 221 -3.25 5.84 -18.60
C HIS A 221 -4.04 6.75 -19.55
N ALA A 222 -4.91 7.59 -19.00
CA ALA A 222 -5.60 8.64 -19.78
C ALA A 222 -4.73 9.91 -19.95
N GLY A 223 -3.49 9.92 -19.45
CA GLY A 223 -2.59 11.08 -19.52
C GLY A 223 -2.93 12.20 -18.54
N VAL A 224 -3.68 11.88 -17.46
CA VAL A 224 -3.98 12.87 -16.42
C VAL A 224 -2.87 12.82 -15.39
N GLU A 225 -2.09 13.88 -15.30
CA GLU A 225 -1.09 14.09 -14.27
C GLU A 225 -1.77 14.58 -12.99
N LEU A 226 -1.63 13.81 -11.90
CA LEU A 226 -2.15 14.19 -10.58
C LEU A 226 -1.17 15.09 -9.83
N GLU A 227 0.11 14.88 -10.04
CA GLU A 227 1.19 15.72 -9.53
C GLU A 227 1.96 16.36 -10.68
N HIS A 228 2.25 17.63 -10.56
CA HIS A 228 3.06 18.34 -11.54
C HIS A 228 4.55 18.19 -11.22
N HIS A 229 5.33 17.83 -12.22
CA HIS A 229 6.78 17.76 -12.11
C HIS A 229 7.42 19.02 -12.68
N GLU A 230 7.88 19.88 -11.79
CA GLU A 230 8.55 21.11 -12.18
C GLU A 230 9.89 20.81 -12.84
N THR A 231 10.13 21.48 -13.99
CA THR A 231 11.42 21.49 -14.69
C THR A 231 11.96 22.90 -14.76
N LEU A 232 13.28 23.05 -14.71
CA LEU A 232 13.93 24.35 -14.77
C LEU A 232 13.84 24.97 -16.17
N ASN A 233 13.67 26.30 -16.23
CA ASN A 233 13.76 27.04 -17.47
C ASN A 233 15.20 27.08 -17.95
N ALA A 234 15.41 27.08 -19.27
CA ALA A 234 16.75 27.13 -19.85
C ALA A 234 17.56 28.40 -19.45
N ALA A 235 16.86 29.48 -19.09
CA ALA A 235 17.50 30.72 -18.63
C ALA A 235 18.10 30.60 -17.21
N ASP A 236 17.61 29.66 -16.40
CA ASP A 236 18.01 29.45 -15.02
C ASP A 236 19.15 28.41 -14.88
N ILE A 237 19.67 27.93 -16.03
CA ILE A 237 20.68 26.88 -16.09
C ILE A 237 21.98 27.49 -16.64
N PRO A 238 23.06 27.51 -15.87
CA PRO A 238 24.36 27.91 -16.40
C PRO A 238 24.87 26.88 -17.41
N ASN A 239 25.69 27.33 -18.38
CA ASN A 239 26.35 26.47 -19.39
C ASN A 239 27.44 25.56 -18.75
N SER A 240 27.13 24.89 -17.67
CA SER A 240 28.04 24.01 -16.94
C SER A 240 27.39 22.66 -16.65
N THR A 241 28.18 21.63 -16.47
CA THR A 241 27.70 20.33 -16.00
C THR A 241 27.40 20.38 -14.50
N ILE A 242 26.37 19.67 -14.03
CA ILE A 242 26.08 19.52 -12.60
C ILE A 242 27.35 18.96 -11.91
N ASN A 243 27.83 19.67 -10.91
CA ASN A 243 28.88 19.14 -10.07
C ASN A 243 28.23 18.20 -9.02
N ALA A 244 28.52 16.93 -9.12
CA ALA A 244 27.95 15.90 -8.23
C ALA A 244 28.15 16.23 -6.74
N ASN A 245 29.30 16.84 -6.37
CA ASN A 245 29.56 17.26 -4.98
C ASN A 245 28.74 18.49 -4.53
N ALA A 246 28.13 19.22 -5.47
CA ALA A 246 27.25 20.33 -5.16
C ALA A 246 25.83 19.84 -4.80
N VAL A 247 25.39 18.75 -5.39
CA VAL A 247 24.00 18.23 -5.20
C VAL A 247 23.77 17.78 -3.75
N GLU A 248 24.72 17.08 -3.13
CA GLU A 248 24.60 16.65 -1.73
C GLU A 248 24.59 17.86 -0.77
N THR A 249 25.30 18.95 -1.12
CA THR A 249 25.24 20.20 -0.37
C THR A 249 23.90 20.89 -0.54
N SER A 250 23.36 20.93 -1.77
CA SER A 250 22.03 21.48 -2.05
C SER A 250 20.92 20.69 -1.35
N VAL A 251 21.06 19.37 -1.16
CA VAL A 251 20.13 18.58 -0.34
C VAL A 251 20.07 19.11 1.09
N ASP A 252 21.21 19.34 1.71
CA ASP A 252 21.27 19.85 3.11
C ASP A 252 20.73 21.29 3.20
N LEU A 253 21.04 22.16 2.21
CA LEU A 253 20.52 23.53 2.14
C LEU A 253 19.00 23.54 1.96
N ALA A 254 18.49 22.75 1.03
CA ALA A 254 17.05 22.64 0.80
C ALA A 254 16.32 22.14 2.05
N LEU A 255 16.84 21.11 2.72
CA LEU A 255 16.25 20.61 3.97
C LEU A 255 16.25 21.65 5.07
N ALA A 256 17.34 22.43 5.21
CA ALA A 256 17.41 23.51 6.18
C ALA A 256 16.38 24.62 5.90
N GLU A 257 16.18 25.00 4.63
CA GLU A 257 15.16 25.97 4.23
C GLU A 257 13.75 25.47 4.51
N ILE A 258 13.46 24.20 4.18
CA ILE A 258 12.17 23.56 4.45
C ILE A 258 11.86 23.54 5.94
N GLN A 259 12.84 23.21 6.77
CA GLN A 259 12.69 23.16 8.23
C GLN A 259 12.43 24.53 8.86
N GLN A 260 12.87 25.63 8.25
CA GLN A 260 12.49 26.98 8.69
C GLN A 260 11.01 27.27 8.47
N GLN A 261 10.44 26.72 7.40
CA GLN A 261 9.00 26.87 7.10
C GLN A 261 8.14 25.86 7.85
N TYR A 262 8.64 24.64 8.02
CA TYR A 262 7.96 23.52 8.68
C TYR A 262 8.87 22.92 9.75
N THR A 263 8.74 23.37 10.99
CA THR A 263 9.58 22.93 12.12
C THR A 263 9.53 21.43 12.37
N ASP A 264 8.41 20.76 12.03
CA ASP A 264 8.19 19.32 12.22
C ASP A 264 8.31 18.53 10.91
N PHE A 265 8.95 19.11 9.88
CA PHE A 265 9.12 18.42 8.61
C PHE A 265 10.04 17.21 8.77
N ARG A 266 9.59 16.09 8.23
CA ARG A 266 10.34 14.83 8.15
C ARG A 266 10.46 14.43 6.69
N PRO A 267 11.66 14.45 6.12
CA PRO A 267 11.87 13.95 4.77
C PRO A 267 11.59 12.45 4.71
N SER A 268 11.01 11.98 3.62
CA SER A 268 10.75 10.56 3.35
C SER A 268 11.46 10.09 2.09
N TYR A 269 11.53 10.97 1.09
CA TYR A 269 12.09 10.64 -0.20
C TYR A 269 12.78 11.85 -0.83
N ILE A 270 14.01 11.65 -1.30
CA ILE A 270 14.81 12.68 -1.95
C ILE A 270 15.23 12.12 -3.32
N MET A 271 14.77 12.73 -4.42
CA MET A 271 15.20 12.38 -5.78
C MET A 271 16.20 13.42 -6.26
N LEU A 272 17.37 12.95 -6.66
CA LEU A 272 18.40 13.79 -7.25
C LEU A 272 18.08 14.10 -8.72
N PRO A 273 18.51 15.27 -9.25
CA PRO A 273 18.31 15.59 -10.66
C PRO A 273 19.14 14.65 -11.55
N GLU A 274 18.49 14.00 -12.52
CA GLU A 274 19.13 13.14 -13.51
C GLU A 274 19.73 13.97 -14.67
N HIS A 275 19.11 15.13 -14.96
CA HIS A 275 19.49 16.01 -16.06
C HIS A 275 19.60 17.47 -15.59
N ASN A 276 20.28 18.28 -16.38
CA ASN A 276 20.51 19.70 -16.07
C ASN A 276 19.23 20.50 -15.85
N ARG A 277 18.10 20.07 -16.37
CA ARG A 277 16.79 20.74 -16.22
C ARG A 277 15.93 20.17 -15.11
N ASP A 278 16.37 19.12 -14.48
CA ASP A 278 15.63 18.51 -13.39
C ASP A 278 15.84 19.28 -12.09
N THR A 279 14.83 19.27 -11.26
CA THR A 279 14.91 19.79 -9.90
C THR A 279 15.30 18.69 -8.93
N LEU A 280 15.96 19.07 -7.85
CA LEU A 280 16.06 18.24 -6.66
C LEU A 280 14.65 18.16 -6.04
N LYS A 281 14.10 16.95 -5.92
CA LYS A 281 12.75 16.76 -5.37
C LYS A 281 12.86 16.20 -3.96
N ILE A 282 12.21 16.86 -3.03
CA ILE A 282 12.15 16.42 -1.62
C ILE A 282 10.69 16.24 -1.25
N SER A 283 10.32 15.01 -0.93
CA SER A 283 9.01 14.67 -0.40
C SER A 283 9.12 14.33 1.08
N GLY A 284 8.11 14.70 1.84
CA GLY A 284 8.08 14.44 3.27
C GLY A 284 6.72 14.69 3.89
N ALA A 285 6.69 14.54 5.20
CA ALA A 285 5.51 14.74 6.03
C ALA A 285 5.72 15.82 7.06
N ASN A 286 4.62 16.36 7.52
CA ASN A 286 4.51 17.17 8.73
C ASN A 286 3.40 16.58 9.62
N ASN A 287 3.00 17.27 10.67
CA ASN A 287 1.94 16.84 11.59
C ASN A 287 0.51 16.89 11.00
N TYR A 288 0.35 16.81 9.68
CA TYR A 288 -0.95 16.68 9.05
C TYR A 288 -1.51 15.25 9.28
N VAL A 289 -2.57 15.18 10.07
CA VAL A 289 -3.26 13.91 10.34
C VAL A 289 -3.98 13.43 9.07
N LEU A 290 -3.94 12.15 8.80
CA LEU A 290 -4.53 11.46 7.65
C LEU A 290 -3.79 11.58 6.31
N TYR A 291 -2.73 12.37 6.22
CA TYR A 291 -1.89 12.44 5.01
C TYR A 291 -0.72 11.46 5.09
N ASP A 292 -0.24 11.04 3.93
CA ASP A 292 0.92 10.16 3.81
C ASP A 292 2.27 10.90 4.03
N ASP A 293 3.33 10.13 4.02
CA ASP A 293 4.69 10.64 4.22
C ASP A 293 5.26 11.37 2.98
N TYR A 294 4.45 11.62 1.95
CA TYR A 294 4.80 12.30 0.70
C TYR A 294 3.93 13.54 0.44
N SER A 295 3.14 13.95 1.41
CA SER A 295 2.14 15.03 1.25
C SER A 295 2.73 16.45 1.17
N ILE A 296 4.01 16.64 1.51
CA ILE A 296 4.75 17.86 1.24
C ILE A 296 5.75 17.55 0.15
N ASN A 297 5.65 18.26 -0.97
CA ASN A 297 6.53 18.10 -2.12
C ASN A 297 7.20 19.42 -2.45
N ILE A 298 8.53 19.42 -2.57
CA ILE A 298 9.35 20.57 -2.84
C ILE A 298 10.24 20.26 -4.03
N ALA A 299 10.24 21.17 -5.00
CA ALA A 299 11.19 21.19 -6.09
C ALA A 299 12.20 22.30 -5.87
N TYR A 300 13.48 21.94 -5.85
CA TYR A 300 14.59 22.84 -5.54
C TYR A 300 15.56 22.93 -6.72
N ASN A 301 15.93 24.15 -7.06
CA ASN A 301 16.93 24.42 -8.09
C ASN A 301 18.34 24.37 -7.49
N THR A 302 19.11 23.36 -7.84
CA THR A 302 20.48 23.14 -7.35
C THR A 302 21.53 24.06 -7.98
N TRP A 303 21.17 24.89 -8.97
CA TRP A 303 22.06 25.84 -9.60
C TRP A 303 22.19 27.17 -8.85
N ASN A 304 21.08 27.58 -8.23
CA ASN A 304 20.99 28.86 -7.53
C ASN A 304 20.48 28.72 -6.09
N ASP A 305 20.32 27.48 -5.61
CA ASP A 305 19.87 27.12 -4.27
C ASP A 305 18.56 27.80 -3.87
N THR A 306 17.53 27.68 -4.72
CA THR A 306 16.20 28.25 -4.47
C THR A 306 15.08 27.24 -4.63
N VAL A 307 14.02 27.39 -3.83
CA VAL A 307 12.77 26.65 -4.02
C VAL A 307 12.05 27.14 -5.29
N VAL A 308 11.76 26.21 -6.20
CA VAL A 308 11.04 26.49 -7.46
C VAL A 308 9.55 26.24 -7.30
N HIS A 309 9.20 25.16 -6.60
CA HIS A 309 7.82 24.76 -6.36
C HIS A 309 7.67 24.19 -4.96
N HIS A 310 6.49 24.42 -4.39
CA HIS A 310 6.15 23.93 -3.08
C HIS A 310 4.67 23.55 -3.08
N ALA A 311 4.38 22.28 -2.76
CA ALA A 311 3.04 21.77 -2.55
C ALA A 311 2.91 21.22 -1.13
N ASN A 312 1.76 21.45 -0.51
CA ASN A 312 1.41 20.96 0.81
C ASN A 312 -0.10 20.66 0.89
N PRO A 313 -0.59 20.01 1.93
CA PRO A 313 -2.01 19.69 2.09
C PRO A 313 -2.97 20.87 1.97
N ASP A 314 -2.55 22.09 2.34
CA ASP A 314 -3.40 23.28 2.28
C ASP A 314 -3.59 23.82 0.84
N SER A 315 -2.68 23.48 -0.07
CA SER A 315 -2.69 23.89 -1.48
C SER A 315 -3.19 22.82 -2.45
N MET A 316 -3.47 21.60 -1.97
CA MET A 316 -3.87 20.46 -2.79
C MET A 316 -5.24 20.61 -3.44
N THR A 317 -5.37 20.11 -4.66
CA THR A 317 -6.66 19.86 -5.30
C THR A 317 -7.39 18.70 -4.62
N GLY A 318 -8.70 18.56 -4.82
CA GLY A 318 -9.46 17.44 -4.25
C GLY A 318 -8.95 16.06 -4.67
N LEU A 319 -8.42 15.90 -5.89
CA LEU A 319 -7.83 14.64 -6.35
C LEU A 319 -6.51 14.33 -5.65
N GLN A 320 -5.65 15.32 -5.47
CA GLN A 320 -4.40 15.19 -4.70
C GLN A 320 -4.68 14.87 -3.23
N THR A 321 -5.66 15.54 -2.62
CA THR A 321 -6.11 15.22 -1.27
C THR A 321 -6.52 13.76 -1.14
N ILE A 322 -7.35 13.23 -2.06
CA ILE A 322 -7.75 11.82 -2.05
C ILE A 322 -6.53 10.92 -2.22
N MET A 323 -5.60 11.26 -3.09
CA MET A 323 -4.37 10.49 -3.31
C MET A 323 -3.57 10.34 -2.02
N HIS A 324 -3.26 11.46 -1.35
CA HIS A 324 -2.41 11.46 -0.15
C HIS A 324 -3.09 10.94 1.12
N ILE A 325 -4.44 10.88 1.19
CA ILE A 325 -5.14 10.24 2.33
C ILE A 325 -5.42 8.75 2.09
N THR A 326 -5.35 8.28 0.85
CA THR A 326 -5.65 6.88 0.52
C THR A 326 -4.61 5.93 1.10
N ASP A 327 -3.33 6.23 0.97
CA ASP A 327 -2.23 5.38 1.42
C ASP A 327 -2.27 5.13 2.93
N PRO A 328 -2.32 6.13 3.81
CA PRO A 328 -2.38 5.89 5.25
C PRO A 328 -3.66 5.17 5.69
N LEU A 329 -4.79 5.38 4.99
CA LEU A 329 -6.03 4.64 5.23
C LEU A 329 -5.92 3.18 4.76
N HIS A 330 -5.26 2.91 3.65
CA HIS A 330 -5.10 1.55 3.14
C HIS A 330 -4.08 0.75 3.95
N TYR A 331 -2.95 1.36 4.29
CA TYR A 331 -1.84 0.71 5.01
C TYR A 331 -2.03 0.68 6.53
N GLY A 332 -2.93 1.51 7.07
CA GLY A 332 -3.18 1.60 8.50
C GLY A 332 -2.07 2.35 9.25
N THR A 333 -1.40 3.31 8.61
CA THR A 333 -0.29 4.07 9.22
C THR A 333 -0.72 5.30 10.01
N ILE A 334 -2.00 5.69 9.96
CA ILE A 334 -2.57 6.91 10.55
C ILE A 334 -2.21 7.12 12.02
N GLY A 335 -2.21 6.08 12.82
CA GLY A 335 -1.92 6.11 14.26
C GLY A 335 -0.72 5.22 14.63
N GLY A 336 0.24 5.08 13.71
CA GLY A 336 1.46 4.31 13.91
C GLY A 336 1.19 2.82 14.15
N ILE A 337 1.93 2.20 15.06
CA ILE A 337 1.87 0.75 15.30
C ILE A 337 0.48 0.26 15.77
N TRP A 338 -0.27 1.07 16.51
CA TRP A 338 -1.58 0.65 17.04
C TRP A 338 -2.61 0.49 15.93
N THR A 339 -2.64 1.40 14.96
CA THR A 339 -3.53 1.25 13.81
C THR A 339 -3.08 0.12 12.90
N LYS A 340 -1.78 -0.09 12.68
CA LYS A 340 -1.26 -1.26 11.97
C LYS A 340 -1.74 -2.58 12.61
N VAL A 341 -1.70 -2.70 13.94
CA VAL A 341 -2.23 -3.88 14.66
C VAL A 341 -3.72 -4.08 14.40
N ILE A 342 -4.51 -3.00 14.44
CA ILE A 342 -5.95 -3.06 14.13
C ILE A 342 -6.17 -3.52 12.68
N TRP A 343 -5.44 -2.95 11.71
CA TRP A 343 -5.51 -3.34 10.29
C TRP A 343 -5.14 -4.81 10.09
N PHE A 344 -4.09 -5.28 10.74
CA PHE A 344 -3.68 -6.68 10.70
C PHE A 344 -4.79 -7.62 11.21
N ILE A 345 -5.40 -7.30 12.36
CA ILE A 345 -6.49 -8.09 12.93
C ILE A 345 -7.67 -8.15 11.96
N PHE A 346 -8.10 -6.99 11.42
CA PHE A 346 -9.22 -6.95 10.48
C PHE A 346 -8.87 -7.55 9.12
N GLY A 347 -7.64 -7.48 8.66
CA GLY A 347 -7.14 -8.20 7.50
C GLY A 347 -7.22 -9.72 7.67
N CYS A 348 -6.83 -10.25 8.84
CA CYS A 348 -7.02 -11.67 9.20
C CYS A 348 -8.51 -12.06 9.23
N ILE A 349 -9.37 -11.20 9.78
CA ILE A 349 -10.82 -11.44 9.82
C ILE A 349 -11.39 -11.47 8.40
N LEU A 350 -11.01 -10.55 7.52
CA LEU A 350 -11.46 -10.49 6.13
C LEU A 350 -11.02 -11.72 5.34
N SER A 351 -9.77 -12.16 5.52
CA SER A 351 -9.25 -13.42 4.95
C SER A 351 -10.08 -14.62 5.42
N GLY A 352 -10.37 -14.69 6.73
CA GLY A 352 -11.23 -15.72 7.33
C GLY A 352 -12.67 -15.69 6.83
N MET A 353 -13.19 -14.50 6.49
CA MET A 353 -14.53 -14.37 5.89
C MET A 353 -14.57 -14.98 4.48
N SER A 354 -13.53 -14.81 3.67
CA SER A 354 -13.44 -15.47 2.36
C SER A 354 -13.49 -16.99 2.50
N VAL A 355 -12.71 -17.54 3.43
CA VAL A 355 -12.69 -18.99 3.72
C VAL A 355 -14.05 -19.50 4.24
N THR A 356 -14.67 -18.80 5.20
CA THR A 356 -15.97 -19.23 5.76
C THR A 356 -17.09 -19.12 4.74
N GLY A 357 -17.07 -18.13 3.84
CA GLY A 357 -17.97 -18.02 2.71
C GLY A 357 -17.89 -19.23 1.79
N PHE A 358 -16.68 -19.63 1.43
CA PHE A 358 -16.43 -20.83 0.62
C PHE A 358 -16.86 -22.11 1.33
N ILE A 359 -16.56 -22.29 2.62
CA ILE A 359 -17.01 -23.46 3.42
C ILE A 359 -18.54 -23.57 3.39
N MET A 360 -19.25 -22.47 3.62
CA MET A 360 -20.71 -22.47 3.56
C MET A 360 -21.25 -22.91 2.21
N TYR A 361 -20.65 -22.42 1.12
CA TYR A 361 -21.01 -22.82 -0.23
C TYR A 361 -20.78 -24.31 -0.47
N GLN A 362 -19.62 -24.84 -0.13
CA GLN A 362 -19.26 -26.26 -0.27
C GLN A 362 -20.24 -27.18 0.50
N LEU A 363 -20.52 -26.85 1.76
CA LEU A 363 -21.43 -27.65 2.59
C LEU A 363 -22.89 -27.59 2.10
N ARG A 364 -23.31 -26.44 1.53
CA ARG A 364 -24.62 -26.30 0.90
C ARG A 364 -24.72 -27.19 -0.36
N THR A 365 -23.73 -27.16 -1.23
CA THR A 365 -23.71 -27.89 -2.49
C THR A 365 -23.65 -29.41 -2.24
N LYS A 366 -22.83 -29.87 -1.27
CA LYS A 366 -22.80 -31.28 -0.89
C LYS A 366 -24.18 -31.78 -0.41
N ARG A 367 -24.87 -30.97 0.39
CA ARG A 367 -26.20 -31.31 0.90
C ARG A 367 -27.25 -31.42 -0.23
N ALA A 368 -27.26 -30.47 -1.17
CA ALA A 368 -28.14 -30.48 -2.32
C ALA A 368 -27.91 -31.73 -3.19
N ARG A 369 -26.67 -32.06 -3.52
CA ARG A 369 -26.33 -33.26 -4.29
C ARG A 369 -26.70 -34.56 -3.58
N SER A 370 -26.55 -34.63 -2.25
CA SER A 370 -26.97 -35.79 -1.44
C SER A 370 -28.46 -35.99 -1.48
N GLN A 371 -29.24 -34.90 -1.41
CA GLN A 371 -30.71 -34.96 -1.49
C GLN A 371 -31.19 -35.39 -2.87
N GLU A 372 -30.58 -34.85 -3.92
CA GLU A 372 -30.89 -35.25 -5.32
C GLU A 372 -30.63 -36.74 -5.54
N ARG A 373 -29.49 -37.26 -5.04
CA ARG A 373 -29.20 -38.71 -5.13
C ARG A 373 -30.18 -39.58 -4.34
N SER A 374 -30.59 -39.11 -3.16
CA SER A 374 -31.61 -39.81 -2.37
C SER A 374 -32.95 -39.85 -3.07
N ASN A 375 -33.38 -38.70 -3.60
CA ASN A 375 -34.67 -38.64 -4.37
C ASN A 375 -34.63 -39.51 -5.62
N ALA A 376 -33.51 -39.51 -6.37
CA ALA A 376 -33.33 -40.35 -7.54
C ALA A 376 -33.38 -41.87 -7.22
N ARG A 377 -32.84 -42.28 -6.06
CA ARG A 377 -32.90 -43.66 -5.58
C ARG A 377 -34.35 -44.07 -5.20
N GLN A 378 -35.07 -43.16 -4.52
CA GLN A 378 -36.48 -43.41 -4.15
C GLN A 378 -37.39 -43.54 -5.40
N LEU A 379 -37.21 -42.68 -6.41
CA LEU A 379 -37.95 -42.76 -7.67
C LEU A 379 -37.69 -44.08 -8.41
N LYS A 380 -36.44 -44.54 -8.45
CA LYS A 380 -36.10 -45.84 -9.06
C LYS A 380 -36.71 -47.03 -8.30
N ALA A 381 -36.77 -46.97 -6.99
CA ALA A 381 -37.37 -48.00 -6.15
C ALA A 381 -38.93 -48.04 -6.24
N GLN A 382 -39.57 -46.98 -6.71
CA GLN A 382 -41.00 -46.92 -6.97
C GLN A 382 -41.43 -47.39 -8.38
N GLN A 383 -40.45 -47.50 -9.29
CA GLN A 383 -40.68 -47.90 -10.68
C GLN A 383 -40.31 -49.36 -10.99
N GLY A 384 -39.68 -50.06 -10.06
CA GLY A 384 -39.35 -51.49 -10.10
C GLY A 384 -40.20 -52.27 -9.10
#